data_96b51941472d391179617b580ff565aa
#
_entry.id   96b51941472d391179617b580ff565aa
#
_cell.length_a   1.000
_cell.length_b   1.000
_cell.length_c   1.000
_cell.angle_alpha   90.00
_cell.angle_beta   90.00
_cell.angle_gamma   90.00
#
_symmetry.space_group_name_H-M   'P 1'
#
loop_
_entity.id
_entity.type
_entity.pdbx_description
1 polymer ?
#
loop_
_entity_poly.entity_id
_entity_poly.type
_entity_poly.pdbx_seq_one_letter_code
_entity_poly.pdbx_strand_id
1 'polypeptide(L)'
;MKMVGMITGAKRYILSPPRECSKLGIVTERQNPIFRHSLLNFGHLVHLDDPTKVEEMPEEERLWLERAGTATALDTVVKAGEVLYIPSHWFHYITSLQKSAQCNVRSGVDFEGDIHFGGGEDVTSGCVI
;
A
#
# COMPACT_ATOMS: atom_id res chain seq x y z
N MET A 1 -9.66 4.33 10.61
CA MET A 1 -8.23 4.53 10.92
C MET A 1 -7.60 3.28 11.50
N LYS A 2 -6.31 3.17 11.44
CA LYS A 2 -5.56 2.05 12.01
C LYS A 2 -4.35 2.60 12.77
N MET A 3 -4.12 2.06 13.96
CA MET A 3 -2.89 2.30 14.71
C MET A 3 -2.12 0.99 14.84
N VAL A 4 -0.82 1.06 14.67
CA VAL A 4 0.09 -0.08 14.75
C VAL A 4 1.10 0.19 15.84
N GLY A 5 1.08 -0.61 16.89
CA GLY A 5 2.08 -0.55 17.96
C GLY A 5 3.11 -1.68 17.78
N MET A 6 4.37 -1.34 17.61
CA MET A 6 5.43 -2.34 17.49
C MET A 6 5.87 -2.80 18.89
N ILE A 7 5.75 -4.11 19.14
CA ILE A 7 6.10 -4.72 20.44
C ILE A 7 7.58 -5.12 20.44
N THR A 8 7.99 -5.83 19.39
CA THR A 8 9.38 -6.27 19.21
C THR A 8 9.78 -6.16 17.75
N GLY A 9 11.06 -6.01 17.47
CA GLY A 9 11.61 -5.97 16.12
C GLY A 9 11.40 -4.64 15.43
N ALA A 10 11.47 -4.67 14.11
CA ALA A 10 11.29 -3.49 13.26
C ALA A 10 10.63 -3.86 11.92
N LYS A 11 9.79 -2.97 11.41
CA LYS A 11 9.18 -3.07 10.09
C LYS A 11 9.27 -1.74 9.36
N ARG A 12 9.51 -1.82 8.06
CA ARG A 12 9.40 -0.68 7.15
C ARG A 12 7.97 -0.58 6.63
N TYR A 13 7.43 0.61 6.67
CA TYR A 13 6.13 0.97 6.13
C TYR A 13 6.28 2.00 5.03
N ILE A 14 5.71 1.70 3.88
CA ILE A 14 5.55 2.67 2.79
C ILE A 14 4.06 2.93 2.68
N LEU A 15 3.66 4.18 2.88
CA LEU A 15 2.27 4.62 2.93
C LEU A 15 1.97 5.54 1.76
N SER A 16 0.88 5.30 1.05
CA SER A 16 0.47 6.12 -0.07
C SER A 16 -1.00 6.55 0.07
N PRO A 17 -1.32 7.83 -0.20
CA PRO A 17 -2.68 8.31 -0.06
C PRO A 17 -3.62 7.72 -1.12
N PRO A 18 -4.93 7.71 -0.87
CA PRO A 18 -5.93 7.14 -1.78
C PRO A 18 -5.88 7.68 -3.21
N ARG A 19 -5.53 8.96 -3.37
CA ARG A 19 -5.42 9.61 -4.70
C ARG A 19 -4.40 8.97 -5.63
N GLU A 20 -3.45 8.21 -5.10
CA GLU A 20 -2.42 7.53 -5.88
C GLU A 20 -2.86 6.15 -6.41
N CYS A 21 -4.09 5.76 -6.15
CA CYS A 21 -4.65 4.45 -6.48
C CYS A 21 -4.38 4.01 -7.92
N SER A 22 -4.57 4.91 -8.89
CA SER A 22 -4.38 4.60 -10.32
C SER A 22 -2.94 4.22 -10.70
N LYS A 23 -1.97 4.56 -9.85
CA LYS A 23 -0.55 4.24 -10.07
C LYS A 23 -0.11 2.94 -9.41
N LEU A 24 -0.94 2.39 -8.53
CA LEU A 24 -0.54 1.30 -7.64
C LEU A 24 -1.00 -0.09 -8.10
N GLY A 25 -1.65 -0.20 -9.25
CA GLY A 25 -2.12 -1.47 -9.78
C GLY A 25 -3.15 -2.16 -8.89
N ILE A 26 -4.05 -1.41 -8.28
CA ILE A 26 -5.05 -1.91 -7.34
C ILE A 26 -6.15 -2.67 -8.06
N VAL A 27 -6.51 -3.83 -7.53
CA VAL A 27 -7.65 -4.62 -7.99
C VAL A 27 -8.95 -4.00 -7.51
N THR A 28 -9.78 -3.59 -8.46
CA THR A 28 -11.03 -2.86 -8.21
C THR A 28 -12.29 -3.72 -8.31
N GLU A 29 -12.15 -4.95 -8.76
CA GLU A 29 -13.26 -5.89 -8.93
C GLU A 29 -13.63 -6.50 -7.58
N ARG A 30 -14.82 -6.18 -7.08
CA ARG A 30 -15.29 -6.63 -5.75
C ARG A 30 -15.35 -8.15 -5.58
N GLN A 31 -15.53 -8.89 -6.65
CA GLN A 31 -15.62 -10.35 -6.62
C GLN A 31 -14.24 -11.03 -6.62
N ASN A 32 -13.19 -10.27 -6.87
CA ASN A 32 -11.83 -10.80 -6.89
C ASN A 32 -11.33 -11.04 -5.44
N PRO A 33 -10.76 -12.22 -5.14
CA PRO A 33 -10.23 -12.52 -3.79
C PRO A 33 -9.18 -11.52 -3.28
N ILE A 34 -8.47 -10.85 -4.20
CA ILE A 34 -7.47 -9.84 -3.88
C ILE A 34 -8.00 -8.41 -4.08
N PHE A 35 -9.31 -8.23 -4.00
CA PHE A 35 -9.94 -6.91 -4.05
C PHE A 35 -9.25 -5.93 -3.10
N ARG A 36 -8.95 -4.74 -3.57
CA ARG A 36 -8.22 -3.66 -2.87
C ARG A 36 -6.72 -3.92 -2.62
N HIS A 37 -6.17 -4.99 -3.13
CA HIS A 37 -4.74 -5.23 -3.10
C HIS A 37 -4.11 -4.87 -4.45
N SER A 38 -2.82 -4.59 -4.42
CA SER A 38 -2.05 -4.37 -5.64
C SER A 38 -1.65 -5.70 -6.28
N LEU A 39 -1.64 -5.73 -7.60
CA LEU A 39 -1.07 -6.82 -8.40
C LEU A 39 0.46 -6.71 -8.52
N LEU A 40 1.04 -5.57 -8.14
CA LEU A 40 2.45 -5.31 -8.34
C LEU A 40 3.31 -5.93 -7.25
N ASN A 41 4.46 -6.44 -7.64
CA ASN A 41 5.51 -6.79 -6.69
C ASN A 41 6.42 -5.58 -6.44
N PHE A 42 6.11 -4.81 -5.41
CA PHE A 42 6.86 -3.61 -5.06
C PHE A 42 8.32 -3.91 -4.64
N GLY A 43 8.63 -5.15 -4.28
CA GLY A 43 10.01 -5.56 -4.07
C GLY A 43 10.89 -5.43 -5.31
N HIS A 44 10.28 -5.45 -6.50
CA HIS A 44 10.99 -5.30 -7.78
C HIS A 44 11.29 -3.83 -8.15
N LEU A 45 10.79 -2.84 -7.39
CA LEU A 45 11.12 -1.43 -7.67
C LEU A 45 12.62 -1.18 -7.68
N VAL A 46 13.38 -1.82 -6.81
CA VAL A 46 14.84 -1.69 -6.77
C VAL A 46 15.53 -2.23 -8.03
N HIS A 47 14.86 -3.09 -8.77
CA HIS A 47 15.40 -3.65 -10.02
C HIS A 47 15.39 -2.64 -11.17
N LEU A 48 14.60 -1.57 -11.08
CA LEU A 48 14.57 -0.52 -12.10
C LEU A 48 15.90 0.23 -12.21
N ASP A 49 16.72 0.20 -11.17
CA ASP A 49 18.05 0.82 -11.16
C ASP A 49 19.16 -0.12 -11.70
N ASP A 50 18.82 -1.37 -12.01
CA ASP A 50 19.74 -2.38 -12.52
C ASP A 50 19.41 -2.71 -13.99
N PRO A 51 20.23 -2.29 -14.98
CA PRO A 51 19.96 -2.54 -16.39
C PRO A 51 19.75 -4.02 -16.74
N THR A 52 20.49 -4.92 -16.10
CA THR A 52 20.37 -6.37 -16.33
C THR A 52 19.00 -6.89 -15.88
N LYS A 53 18.54 -6.42 -14.72
CA LYS A 53 17.22 -6.80 -14.19
C LYS A 53 16.08 -6.22 -15.02
N VAL A 54 16.25 -5.01 -15.52
CA VAL A 54 15.27 -4.35 -16.40
C VAL A 54 15.13 -5.12 -17.72
N GLU A 55 16.22 -5.59 -18.31
CA GLU A 55 16.18 -6.40 -19.54
C GLU A 55 15.46 -7.75 -19.34
N GLU A 56 15.60 -8.36 -18.19
CA GLU A 56 14.95 -9.63 -17.83
C GLU A 56 13.47 -9.46 -17.45
N MET A 57 13.04 -8.25 -17.13
CA MET A 57 11.71 -7.95 -16.65
C MET A 57 10.71 -7.86 -17.81
N PRO A 58 9.50 -8.44 -17.69
CA PRO A 58 8.42 -8.22 -18.64
C PRO A 58 8.12 -6.73 -18.81
N GLU A 59 7.94 -6.28 -20.06
CA GLU A 59 7.70 -4.85 -20.36
C GLU A 59 6.48 -4.30 -19.60
N GLU A 60 5.40 -5.06 -19.52
CA GLU A 60 4.21 -4.65 -18.80
C GLU A 60 4.49 -4.41 -17.31
N GLU A 61 5.23 -5.32 -16.67
CA GLU A 61 5.64 -5.16 -15.27
C GLU A 61 6.51 -3.92 -15.09
N ARG A 62 7.48 -3.72 -15.96
CA ARG A 62 8.38 -2.56 -15.94
C ARG A 62 7.59 -1.25 -16.01
N LEU A 63 6.68 -1.12 -16.97
CA LEU A 63 5.86 0.08 -17.15
C LEU A 63 4.99 0.37 -15.91
N TRP A 64 4.41 -0.66 -15.33
CA TRP A 64 3.64 -0.51 -14.10
C TRP A 64 4.48 -0.09 -12.90
N LEU A 65 5.66 -0.66 -12.73
CA LEU A 65 6.59 -0.31 -11.65
C LEU A 65 7.14 1.11 -11.82
N GLU A 66 7.49 1.52 -13.03
CA GLU A 66 7.89 2.90 -13.33
C GLU A 66 6.78 3.88 -12.95
N ARG A 67 5.54 3.57 -13.30
CA ARG A 67 4.37 4.38 -12.93
C ARG A 67 4.17 4.40 -11.42
N ALA A 68 4.24 3.27 -10.75
CA ALA A 68 4.12 3.17 -9.29
C ALA A 68 5.22 3.96 -8.58
N GLY A 69 6.42 4.00 -9.12
CA GLY A 69 7.54 4.79 -8.61
C GLY A 69 7.31 6.30 -8.62
N THR A 70 6.33 6.79 -9.40
CA THR A 70 5.92 8.21 -9.40
C THR A 70 4.87 8.54 -8.35
N ALA A 71 4.32 7.55 -7.65
CA ALA A 71 3.31 7.79 -6.62
C ALA A 71 3.91 8.51 -5.41
N THR A 72 3.14 9.43 -4.86
CA THR A 72 3.50 10.06 -3.57
C THR A 72 3.42 9.02 -2.46
N ALA A 73 4.47 8.91 -1.68
CA ALA A 73 4.53 7.97 -0.57
C ALA A 73 5.34 8.53 0.61
N LEU A 74 4.98 8.06 1.80
CA LEU A 74 5.76 8.25 3.02
C LEU A 74 6.44 6.93 3.35
N ASP A 75 7.71 6.99 3.69
CA ASP A 75 8.53 5.83 4.02
C ASP A 75 9.04 5.98 5.45
N THR A 76 8.76 5.00 6.29
CA THR A 76 9.18 5.03 7.68
C THR A 76 9.49 3.63 8.21
N VAL A 77 10.39 3.57 9.18
CA VAL A 77 10.68 2.35 9.95
C VAL A 77 10.06 2.51 11.33
N VAL A 78 9.25 1.53 11.72
CA VAL A 78 8.63 1.47 13.05
C VAL A 78 9.36 0.42 13.87
N LYS A 79 9.91 0.85 14.99
CA LYS A 79 10.69 0.02 15.92
C LYS A 79 9.90 -0.29 17.18
N ALA A 80 10.40 -1.26 17.97
CA ALA A 80 9.80 -1.62 19.25
C ALA A 80 9.55 -0.39 20.13
N GLY A 81 8.33 -0.29 20.68
CA GLY A 81 7.88 0.83 21.51
C GLY A 81 7.29 2.01 20.73
N GLU A 82 7.38 2.02 19.40
CA GLU A 82 6.81 3.06 18.55
C GLU A 82 5.42 2.70 18.06
N VAL A 83 4.62 3.73 17.78
CA VAL A 83 3.27 3.61 17.24
C VAL A 83 3.17 4.36 15.93
N LEU A 84 2.61 3.71 14.92
CA LEU A 84 2.32 4.30 13.62
C LEU A 84 0.81 4.50 13.46
N TYR A 85 0.41 5.72 13.11
CA TYR A 85 -0.94 6.02 12.69
C TYR A 85 -1.07 5.90 11.17
N ILE A 86 -2.04 5.13 10.71
CA ILE A 86 -2.36 4.99 9.29
C ILE A 86 -3.78 5.56 9.07
N PRO A 87 -3.92 6.66 8.32
CA PRO A 87 -5.23 7.21 7.99
C PRO A 87 -6.12 6.21 7.26
N SER A 88 -7.43 6.42 7.32
CA SER A 88 -8.39 5.58 6.59
C SER A 88 -8.09 5.59 5.08
N HIS A 89 -8.23 4.42 4.46
CA HIS A 89 -8.07 4.22 3.01
C HIS A 89 -6.67 4.45 2.44
N TRP A 90 -5.67 4.71 3.26
CA TRP A 90 -4.30 4.77 2.79
C TRP A 90 -3.79 3.38 2.43
N PHE A 91 -3.11 3.31 1.29
CA PHE A 91 -2.40 2.10 0.89
C PHE A 91 -1.13 1.95 1.71
N HIS A 92 -0.77 0.71 1.99
CA HIS A 92 0.44 0.43 2.75
C HIS A 92 1.13 -0.83 2.22
N TYR A 93 2.43 -0.73 2.11
CA TYR A 93 3.33 -1.84 1.84
C TYR A 93 4.27 -2.01 3.02
N ILE A 94 4.36 -3.23 3.55
CA ILE A 94 5.05 -3.51 4.80
C ILE A 94 6.12 -4.57 4.57
N THR A 95 7.33 -4.28 5.00
CA THR A 95 8.45 -5.22 4.98
C THR A 95 8.98 -5.43 6.39
N SER A 96 9.04 -6.67 6.84
CA SER A 96 9.69 -7.01 8.10
C SER A 96 11.20 -6.96 7.92
N LEU A 97 11.87 -6.16 8.73
CA LEU A 97 13.33 -6.02 8.74
C LEU A 97 13.99 -7.01 9.68
N GLN A 98 13.24 -7.45 10.68
CA GLN A 98 13.64 -8.44 11.68
C GLN A 98 12.41 -9.25 12.06
N LYS A 99 12.62 -10.34 12.79
CA LYS A 99 11.51 -11.04 13.47
C LYS A 99 10.81 -10.06 14.40
N SER A 100 9.52 -9.88 14.21
CA SER A 100 8.77 -8.79 14.83
C SER A 100 7.37 -9.21 15.25
N ALA A 101 6.87 -8.57 16.30
CA ALA A 101 5.49 -8.67 16.73
C ALA A 101 4.88 -7.26 16.87
N GLN A 102 3.66 -7.11 16.46
CA GLN A 102 2.93 -5.85 16.53
C GLN A 102 1.49 -6.06 16.98
N CYS A 103 0.92 -5.04 17.59
CA CYS A 103 -0.50 -4.96 17.92
C CYS A 103 -1.17 -3.92 17.03
N ASN A 104 -2.30 -4.29 16.43
CA ASN A 104 -3.07 -3.39 15.59
C ASN A 104 -4.39 -3.04 16.27
N VAL A 105 -4.70 -1.75 16.30
CA VAL A 105 -6.01 -1.25 16.71
C VAL A 105 -6.65 -0.56 15.51
N ARG A 106 -7.88 -0.93 15.22
CA ARG A 106 -8.69 -0.29 14.20
C ARG A 106 -9.84 0.41 14.87
N SER A 107 -10.15 1.62 14.43
CA SER A 107 -11.35 2.34 14.82
C SER A 107 -12.07 2.84 13.58
N GLY A 108 -13.36 2.98 13.70
CA GLY A 108 -14.29 3.29 12.62
C GLY A 108 -15.34 2.20 12.55
N VAL A 109 -16.50 2.55 12.08
CA VAL A 109 -17.59 1.60 11.88
C VAL A 109 -17.50 1.15 10.44
N ASP A 110 -17.11 -0.08 10.22
CA ASP A 110 -17.34 -0.75 8.94
C ASP A 110 -18.83 -1.07 8.87
N PHE A 111 -19.64 -0.11 8.45
CA PHE A 111 -21.00 -0.43 8.06
C PHE A 111 -20.92 -1.26 6.78
N GLU A 112 -21.39 -2.48 6.88
CA GLU A 112 -21.63 -3.33 5.74
C GLU A 112 -22.56 -2.56 4.78
N GLY A 113 -22.03 -2.06 3.68
CA GLY A 113 -22.77 -1.29 2.68
C GLY A 113 -22.32 0.16 2.49
N ASP A 114 -21.70 0.79 3.48
CA ASP A 114 -21.24 2.16 3.38
C ASP A 114 -19.73 2.27 3.16
N ILE A 115 -19.26 1.66 2.10
CA ILE A 115 -18.04 2.15 1.50
C ILE A 115 -18.43 3.30 0.56
N HIS A 116 -19.10 4.27 1.10
CA HIS A 116 -19.14 5.59 0.55
C HIS A 116 -17.85 6.27 0.98
N PHE A 117 -16.88 6.23 0.09
CA PHE A 117 -15.74 7.10 0.19
C PHE A 117 -16.30 8.53 0.13
N GLY A 118 -16.46 9.10 1.30
CA GLY A 118 -16.89 10.44 1.63
C GLY A 118 -17.53 11.28 0.54
N GLY A 119 -18.80 11.54 0.67
CA GLY A 119 -19.41 12.73 0.08
C GLY A 119 -19.36 12.88 -1.43
N GLY A 120 -19.46 11.81 -2.19
CA GLY A 120 -19.69 11.90 -3.62
C GLY A 120 -18.49 12.29 -4.50
N GLU A 121 -17.37 12.65 -3.92
CA GLU A 121 -16.12 12.71 -4.66
C GLU A 121 -15.41 11.37 -4.52
N ASP A 122 -15.16 10.74 -5.63
CA ASP A 122 -14.38 9.53 -5.72
C ASP A 122 -12.95 9.84 -5.25
N VAL A 123 -12.71 9.62 -3.96
CA VAL A 123 -11.37 9.77 -3.34
C VAL A 123 -10.32 8.86 -3.97
N THR A 124 -10.77 7.95 -4.79
CA THR A 124 -9.94 7.03 -5.56
C THR A 124 -9.93 7.39 -7.03
N SER A 125 -9.97 8.70 -7.36
CA SER A 125 -9.98 9.15 -8.75
C SER A 125 -8.97 8.38 -9.59
N GLY A 126 -9.47 7.55 -10.51
CA GLY A 126 -8.70 6.61 -11.30
C GLY A 126 -8.68 5.17 -10.79
N CYS A 127 -9.27 4.89 -9.63
CA CYS A 127 -9.64 3.55 -9.19
C CYS A 127 -11.16 3.49 -9.00
N VAL A 128 -11.82 2.73 -9.82
CA VAL A 128 -13.22 2.37 -9.58
C VAL A 128 -13.24 1.25 -8.54
N ILE A 129 -13.60 1.57 -7.34
CA ILE A 129 -13.72 0.60 -6.24
C ILE A 129 -15.19 0.30 -5.97
#